data_fa1f2710f508ffcfe729a7aade532482
#
_entry.id   fa1f2710f508ffcfe729a7aade532482
#
_cell.length_a   1.000
_cell.length_b   1.000
_cell.length_c   1.000
_cell.angle_alpha   90.00
_cell.angle_beta   90.00
_cell.angle_gamma   90.00
#
_symmetry.space_group_name_H-M   'P 1'
#
loop_
_entity.id
_entity.type
_entity.pdbx_description
1 polymer ?
#
loop_
_entity_poly.entity_id
_entity_poly.type
_entity_poly.pdbx_seq_one_letter_code
_entity_poly.pdbx_strand_id
1 'polypeptide(L)'
;KFIQEFGDGFSGFSLHQKNMVMLANNKIHDQVENGEAFSYKTNIDGKPYKLISSVCSHNINEVAAGLLKKHSSDIVFIVNPKSHSVSVRKRSGVGVNLNKLAGKLIDGGGHTDSAGGKLTKAFLKFTKLFKVEV
;
A
#
# COMPACT_ATOMS: atom_id res chain seq x y z
N LYS A 1 4.20 -33.83 6.69
CA LYS A 1 5.19 -33.88 6.41
C LYS A 1 6.13 -32.86 5.82
N PHE A 2 5.70 -31.66 5.74
CA PHE A 2 6.53 -30.56 5.32
C PHE A 2 7.83 -30.50 6.13
N ILE A 3 7.70 -30.57 7.44
CA ILE A 3 8.85 -30.49 8.31
C ILE A 3 9.74 -31.74 8.17
N GLN A 4 9.13 -32.92 8.03
CA GLN A 4 9.90 -34.14 7.84
C GLN A 4 10.66 -34.11 6.53
N GLU A 5 10.08 -33.58 5.51
CA GLU A 5 10.72 -33.47 4.23
C GLU A 5 11.97 -32.61 4.29
N PHE A 6 11.99 -31.63 5.16
CA PHE A 6 13.12 -30.75 5.30
C PHE A 6 14.01 -31.09 6.48
N GLY A 7 13.84 -32.30 7.03
CA GLY A 7 14.69 -32.80 8.10
C GLY A 7 14.48 -32.02 9.38
N ASP A 8 15.56 -31.65 10.04
CA ASP A 8 15.54 -31.03 11.35
C ASP A 8 14.97 -29.66 11.32
N GLY A 9 13.75 -29.59 10.99
CA GLY A 9 13.09 -28.36 10.80
C GLY A 9 13.19 -27.93 9.37
N PHE A 10 12.61 -26.80 9.14
CA PHE A 10 12.55 -26.27 7.80
C PHE A 10 13.91 -25.75 7.37
N SER A 11 14.56 -26.46 6.49
CA SER A 11 15.87 -26.06 5.98
C SER A 11 15.81 -25.24 4.72
N GLY A 12 14.61 -25.03 4.18
CA GLY A 12 14.43 -24.24 2.98
C GLY A 12 13.26 -24.73 2.16
N PHE A 13 12.96 -24.02 1.14
CA PHE A 13 11.91 -24.39 0.20
C PHE A 13 12.44 -25.38 -0.82
N SER A 14 11.56 -26.18 -1.41
CA SER A 14 11.91 -26.94 -2.60
C SER A 14 12.33 -25.96 -3.70
N LEU A 15 12.96 -26.47 -4.76
CA LEU A 15 13.37 -25.61 -5.87
C LEU A 15 12.18 -24.85 -6.45
N HIS A 16 11.06 -25.56 -6.63
CA HIS A 16 9.84 -24.93 -7.14
C HIS A 16 9.34 -23.84 -6.20
N GLN A 17 9.30 -24.11 -4.90
CA GLN A 17 8.86 -23.13 -3.90
C GLN A 17 9.80 -21.93 -3.86
N LYS A 18 11.10 -22.15 -3.93
CA LYS A 18 12.07 -21.05 -3.98
C LYS A 18 11.84 -20.17 -5.19
N ASN A 19 11.59 -20.76 -6.35
CA ASN A 19 11.32 -19.99 -7.55
C ASN A 19 10.03 -19.17 -7.42
N MET A 20 9.00 -19.72 -6.81
CA MET A 20 7.75 -19.01 -6.56
C MET A 20 7.96 -17.80 -5.64
N VAL A 21 8.72 -17.99 -4.57
CA VAL A 21 9.01 -16.90 -3.64
C VAL A 21 9.83 -15.82 -4.32
N MET A 22 10.82 -16.19 -5.11
CA MET A 22 11.64 -15.23 -5.85
C MET A 22 10.80 -14.41 -6.83
N LEU A 23 9.89 -15.05 -7.55
CA LEU A 23 9.02 -14.36 -8.49
C LEU A 23 8.12 -13.37 -7.77
N ALA A 24 7.55 -13.76 -6.62
CA ALA A 24 6.71 -12.87 -5.84
C ALA A 24 7.51 -11.66 -5.32
N ASN A 25 8.71 -11.89 -4.78
CA ASN A 25 9.56 -10.83 -4.30
C ASN A 25 10.01 -9.89 -5.42
N ASN A 26 10.29 -10.43 -6.59
CA ASN A 26 10.66 -9.63 -7.75
C ASN A 26 9.52 -8.74 -8.22
N LYS A 27 8.29 -9.25 -8.19
CA LYS A 27 7.12 -8.45 -8.53
C LYS A 27 6.90 -7.31 -7.54
N ILE A 28 7.07 -7.57 -6.26
CA ILE A 28 6.94 -6.54 -5.24
C ILE A 28 8.03 -5.47 -5.44
N HIS A 29 9.26 -5.91 -5.60
CA HIS A 29 10.39 -5.00 -5.81
C HIS A 29 10.19 -4.16 -7.07
N ASP A 30 9.78 -4.78 -8.16
CA ASP A 30 9.53 -4.09 -9.40
C ASP A 30 8.41 -3.04 -9.25
N GLN A 31 7.33 -3.39 -8.56
CA GLN A 31 6.23 -2.47 -8.31
C GLN A 31 6.70 -1.26 -7.50
N VAL A 32 7.52 -1.48 -6.47
CA VAL A 32 8.03 -0.41 -5.63
C VAL A 32 9.01 0.48 -6.39
N GLU A 33 9.92 -0.12 -7.16
CA GLU A 33 10.97 0.63 -7.85
C GLU A 33 10.51 1.26 -9.15
N ASN A 34 9.65 0.57 -9.91
CA ASN A 34 9.30 0.96 -11.27
C ASN A 34 7.81 1.23 -11.47
N GLY A 35 6.98 0.91 -10.51
CA GLY A 35 5.54 1.17 -10.60
C GLY A 35 5.25 2.66 -10.54
N GLU A 36 4.13 3.06 -11.12
CA GLU A 36 3.71 4.45 -11.07
C GLU A 36 3.37 4.85 -9.65
N ALA A 37 3.96 5.94 -9.20
CA ALA A 37 3.72 6.49 -7.88
C ALA A 37 3.73 8.01 -7.96
N PHE A 38 2.87 8.63 -7.17
CA PHE A 38 2.70 10.06 -7.17
C PHE A 38 2.85 10.58 -5.75
N SER A 39 3.89 11.39 -5.52
CA SER A 39 4.17 11.97 -4.20
C SER A 39 3.65 13.39 -4.12
N TYR A 40 3.08 13.74 -2.98
CA TYR A 40 2.55 15.08 -2.77
C TYR A 40 2.53 15.39 -1.28
N LYS A 41 2.36 16.66 -0.95
CA LYS A 41 2.25 17.11 0.44
C LYS A 41 0.87 17.71 0.63
N THR A 42 0.28 17.45 1.79
CA THR A 42 -1.00 18.03 2.14
C THR A 42 -1.11 18.17 3.65
N ASN A 43 -2.05 18.99 4.08
CA ASN A 43 -2.33 19.16 5.50
C ASN A 43 -3.49 18.25 5.88
N ILE A 44 -3.35 17.55 7.00
CA ILE A 44 -4.41 16.76 7.60
C ILE A 44 -4.54 17.25 9.04
N ASP A 45 -5.73 17.72 9.40
CA ASP A 45 -6.01 18.28 10.72
C ASP A 45 -5.00 19.38 11.13
N GLY A 46 -4.65 20.20 10.15
CA GLY A 46 -3.75 21.35 10.37
C GLY A 46 -2.27 21.03 10.40
N LYS A 47 -1.88 19.79 10.17
CA LYS A 47 -0.47 19.38 10.13
C LYS A 47 -0.07 18.92 8.74
N PRO A 48 1.16 19.25 8.30
CA PRO A 48 1.63 18.83 6.98
C PRO A 48 2.10 17.38 7.01
N TYR A 49 1.77 16.64 5.98
CA TYR A 49 2.22 15.26 5.80
C TYR A 49 2.64 15.03 4.37
N LYS A 50 3.57 14.12 4.21
CA LYS A 50 4.03 13.67 2.90
C LYS A 50 3.30 12.39 2.54
N LEU A 51 2.59 12.41 1.44
CA LEU A 51 1.78 11.29 0.99
C LEU A 51 2.28 10.76 -0.33
N ILE A 52 1.99 9.49 -0.58
CA ILE A 52 2.27 8.87 -1.87
C ILE A 52 1.07 8.02 -2.26
N SER A 53 0.75 8.03 -3.53
CA SER A 53 -0.33 7.20 -4.10
C SER A 53 0.22 6.38 -5.24
N SER A 54 -0.26 5.15 -5.35
CA SER A 54 0.16 4.23 -6.41
C SER A 54 -1.01 3.33 -6.78
N VAL A 55 -0.85 2.63 -7.89
CA VAL A 55 -1.85 1.69 -8.40
C VAL A 55 -1.25 0.29 -8.35
N CYS A 56 -1.93 -0.63 -7.70
CA CYS A 56 -1.44 -1.99 -7.54
C CYS A 56 -2.61 -2.93 -7.24
N SER A 57 -2.57 -4.14 -7.79
CA SER A 57 -3.63 -5.12 -7.56
C SER A 57 -3.18 -6.35 -6.77
N HIS A 58 -1.90 -6.46 -6.45
CA HIS A 58 -1.34 -7.60 -5.74
C HIS A 58 -0.33 -7.16 -4.70
N ASN A 59 -0.21 -7.95 -3.62
CA ASN A 59 0.79 -7.72 -2.58
C ASN A 59 0.73 -6.30 -2.00
N ILE A 60 -0.48 -5.82 -1.75
CA ILE A 60 -0.72 -4.43 -1.38
C ILE A 60 0.02 -4.01 -0.11
N ASN A 61 0.02 -4.86 0.92
CA ASN A 61 0.69 -4.52 2.18
C ASN A 61 2.20 -4.36 2.00
N GLU A 62 2.81 -5.28 1.25
CA GLU A 62 4.25 -5.26 1.01
C GLU A 62 4.65 -4.09 0.11
N VAL A 63 3.86 -3.81 -0.91
CA VAL A 63 4.10 -2.66 -1.79
C VAL A 63 3.94 -1.36 -1.02
N ALA A 64 2.91 -1.27 -0.17
CA ALA A 64 2.69 -0.08 0.65
C ALA A 64 3.88 0.19 1.57
N ALA A 65 4.37 -0.84 2.26
CA ALA A 65 5.53 -0.72 3.14
C ALA A 65 6.77 -0.28 2.36
N GLY A 66 6.99 -0.86 1.19
CA GLY A 66 8.12 -0.51 0.34
C GLY A 66 8.06 0.92 -0.15
N LEU A 67 6.88 1.40 -0.54
CA LEU A 67 6.72 2.78 -1.01
C LEU A 67 6.91 3.79 0.11
N LEU A 68 6.40 3.51 1.30
CA LEU A 68 6.61 4.38 2.45
C LEU A 68 8.10 4.54 2.75
N LYS A 69 8.84 3.44 2.68
CA LYS A 69 10.28 3.46 2.95
C LYS A 69 11.05 4.16 1.83
N LYS A 70 10.78 3.81 0.58
CA LYS A 70 11.50 4.36 -0.58
C LYS A 70 11.36 5.86 -0.68
N HIS A 71 10.16 6.37 -0.49
CA HIS A 71 9.85 7.79 -0.67
C HIS A 71 9.83 8.57 0.63
N SER A 72 10.16 7.93 1.75
CA SER A 72 10.12 8.54 3.08
C SER A 72 8.80 9.25 3.35
N SER A 73 7.70 8.62 2.93
CA SER A 73 6.38 9.19 3.05
C SER A 73 5.74 8.83 4.38
N ASP A 74 4.76 9.63 4.79
CA ASP A 74 4.04 9.40 6.03
C ASP A 74 2.84 8.47 5.81
N ILE A 75 2.16 8.64 4.70
CA ILE A 75 0.95 7.88 4.37
C ILE A 75 1.01 7.44 2.91
N VAL A 76 0.53 6.22 2.64
CA VAL A 76 0.44 5.70 1.28
C VAL A 76 -1.00 5.26 0.99
N PHE A 77 -1.47 5.63 -0.18
CA PHE A 77 -2.74 5.14 -0.73
C PHE A 77 -2.44 4.21 -1.91
N ILE A 78 -3.02 3.03 -1.91
CA ILE A 78 -2.91 2.10 -3.02
C ILE A 78 -4.29 1.91 -3.65
N VAL A 79 -4.40 2.27 -4.91
CA VAL A 79 -5.62 2.05 -5.68
C VAL A 79 -5.55 0.69 -6.35
N ASN A 80 -6.55 -0.14 -6.11
CA ASN A 80 -6.68 -1.42 -6.79
C ASN A 80 -7.67 -1.24 -7.94
N PRO A 81 -7.21 -1.23 -9.19
CA PRO A 81 -8.11 -0.96 -10.32
C PRO A 81 -9.06 -2.11 -10.60
N LYS A 82 -8.75 -3.32 -10.17
CA LYS A 82 -9.61 -4.47 -10.40
C LYS A 82 -10.87 -4.43 -9.53
N SER A 83 -10.73 -4.00 -8.29
CA SER A 83 -11.85 -3.96 -7.34
C SER A 83 -12.38 -2.55 -7.10
N HIS A 84 -11.79 -1.54 -7.73
CA HIS A 84 -12.12 -0.13 -7.52
C HIS A 84 -12.06 0.24 -6.03
N SER A 85 -11.09 -0.32 -5.34
CA SER A 85 -10.89 -0.10 -3.91
C SER A 85 -9.60 0.67 -3.67
N VAL A 86 -9.52 1.26 -2.49
CA VAL A 86 -8.34 2.00 -2.06
C VAL A 86 -7.93 1.48 -0.70
N SER A 87 -6.65 1.20 -0.55
CA SER A 87 -6.07 0.82 0.73
C SER A 87 -5.17 1.95 1.20
N VAL A 88 -5.19 2.22 2.51
CA VAL A 88 -4.35 3.27 3.07
C VAL A 88 -3.55 2.70 4.23
N ARG A 89 -2.27 3.06 4.26
CA ARG A 89 -1.33 2.64 5.30
C ARG A 89 -0.51 3.85 5.72
N LYS A 90 0.05 3.81 6.90
CA LYS A 90 0.89 4.90 7.38
C LYS A 90 2.20 4.37 7.95
N ARG A 91 3.20 5.23 7.97
CA ARG A 91 4.47 4.95 8.59
C ARG A 91 4.29 4.91 10.12
N SER A 92 5.04 4.05 10.78
CA SER A 92 5.02 3.96 12.23
C SER A 92 5.33 5.32 12.86
N GLY A 93 4.57 5.68 13.86
CA GLY A 93 4.75 6.97 14.56
C GLY A 93 3.96 8.13 14.00
N VAL A 94 3.31 7.97 12.85
CA VAL A 94 2.45 9.01 12.27
C VAL A 94 1.13 9.04 13.03
N GLY A 95 0.74 10.22 13.51
CA GLY A 95 -0.42 10.38 14.39
C GLY A 95 -1.78 10.49 13.72
N VAL A 96 -1.85 10.27 12.41
CA VAL A 96 -3.13 10.36 11.69
C VAL A 96 -3.97 9.12 11.94
N ASN A 97 -5.26 9.32 12.23
CA ASN A 97 -6.20 8.22 12.37
C ASN A 97 -6.72 7.81 10.99
N LEU A 98 -6.24 6.70 10.47
CA LEU A 98 -6.60 6.25 9.12
C LEU A 98 -8.07 5.81 9.02
N ASN A 99 -8.67 5.36 10.11
CA ASN A 99 -10.09 5.01 10.11
C ASN A 99 -10.95 6.24 9.78
N LYS A 100 -10.64 7.37 10.42
CA LYS A 100 -11.37 8.62 10.15
C LYS A 100 -11.08 9.16 8.76
N LEU A 101 -9.84 9.09 8.33
CA LEU A 101 -9.42 9.55 7.01
C LEU A 101 -10.13 8.74 5.92
N ALA A 102 -10.20 7.42 6.08
CA ALA A 102 -10.89 6.55 5.14
C ALA A 102 -12.38 6.86 5.08
N GLY A 103 -13.00 7.14 6.21
CA GLY A 103 -14.41 7.51 6.23
C GLY A 103 -14.70 8.78 5.44
N LYS A 104 -13.78 9.74 5.45
CA LYS A 104 -13.96 10.99 4.72
C LYS A 104 -13.69 10.87 3.23
N LEU A 105 -12.67 10.09 2.85
CA LEU A 105 -12.17 10.10 1.48
C LEU A 105 -12.63 8.92 0.64
N ILE A 106 -12.74 7.75 1.23
CA ILE A 106 -12.97 6.52 0.47
C ILE A 106 -14.18 5.74 0.96
N ASP A 107 -15.02 6.39 1.75
CA ASP A 107 -16.26 5.81 2.24
C ASP A 107 -16.02 4.44 2.88
N GLY A 108 -15.00 4.36 3.71
CA GLY A 108 -14.56 3.13 4.32
C GLY A 108 -14.13 3.32 5.75
N GLY A 109 -13.26 2.45 6.21
CA GLY A 109 -12.74 2.49 7.56
C GLY A 109 -11.81 1.34 7.82
N GLY A 110 -11.49 1.10 9.07
CA GLY A 110 -10.58 0.06 9.50
C GLY A 110 -9.97 0.41 10.84
N HIS A 111 -8.65 0.24 10.93
CA HIS A 111 -7.90 0.59 12.11
C HIS A 111 -7.26 1.96 11.97
N THR A 112 -6.72 2.47 13.06
CA THR A 112 -5.98 3.74 13.02
C THR A 112 -4.74 3.65 12.14
N ASP A 113 -4.16 2.46 12.00
CA ASP A 113 -2.91 2.24 11.27
C ASP A 113 -3.09 1.67 9.87
N SER A 114 -4.25 1.12 9.56
CA SER A 114 -4.55 0.59 8.24
C SER A 114 -6.05 0.60 8.02
N ALA A 115 -6.45 1.07 6.85
CA ALA A 115 -7.86 1.18 6.50
C ALA A 115 -8.03 0.98 5.01
N GLY A 116 -9.26 0.84 4.57
CA GLY A 116 -9.58 0.67 3.17
C GLY A 116 -11.00 1.09 2.87
N GLY A 117 -11.30 1.27 1.60
CA GLY A 117 -12.61 1.68 1.16
C GLY A 117 -12.72 1.69 -0.35
N LYS A 118 -13.54 2.58 -0.88
CA LYS A 118 -13.85 2.65 -2.29
C LYS A 118 -13.15 3.82 -2.97
N LEU A 119 -12.93 3.70 -4.26
CA LEU A 119 -12.43 4.79 -5.07
C LEU A 119 -13.56 5.82 -5.24
N THR A 120 -13.39 7.00 -4.70
CA THR A 120 -14.38 8.06 -4.71
C THR A 120 -13.87 9.32 -5.39
N LYS A 121 -14.78 10.20 -5.77
CA LYS A 121 -14.40 11.51 -6.31
C LYS A 121 -13.66 12.35 -5.27
N ALA A 122 -14.04 12.24 -3.99
CA ALA A 122 -13.37 12.95 -2.91
C ALA A 122 -11.92 12.52 -2.80
N PHE A 123 -11.65 11.22 -2.91
CA PHE A 123 -10.28 10.70 -2.91
C PHE A 123 -9.47 11.22 -4.10
N LEU A 124 -10.05 11.21 -5.29
CA LEU A 124 -9.37 11.69 -6.49
C LEU A 124 -9.01 13.17 -6.38
N LYS A 125 -9.90 13.97 -5.84
CA LYS A 125 -9.63 15.39 -5.61
C LYS A 125 -8.55 15.59 -4.55
N PHE A 126 -8.61 14.82 -3.47
CA PHE A 126 -7.66 14.93 -2.38
C PHE A 126 -6.24 14.59 -2.82
N THR A 127 -6.10 13.48 -3.53
CA THR A 127 -4.78 12.98 -3.92
C THR A 127 -4.23 13.65 -5.17
N LYS A 128 -5.09 14.21 -5.99
CA LYS A 128 -4.73 14.73 -7.32
C LYS A 128 -4.04 13.68 -8.17
N LEU A 129 -4.29 12.39 -7.86
CA LEU A 129 -3.65 11.27 -8.54
C LEU A 129 -3.98 11.24 -10.02
N PHE A 130 -5.22 11.57 -10.35
CA PHE A 130 -5.64 11.73 -11.72
C PHE A 130 -6.07 13.18 -11.92
N LYS A 131 -5.60 13.79 -12.98
CA LYS A 131 -6.14 15.09 -13.37
C LYS A 131 -7.55 14.86 -13.86
N VAL A 132 -8.51 15.10 -12.99
CA VAL A 132 -9.90 15.08 -13.40
C VAL A 132 -10.17 16.45 -13.96
N GLU A 133 -10.10 16.58 -15.25
CA GLU A 133 -10.57 17.78 -15.90
C GLU A 133 -12.09 17.69 -15.97
N VAL A 134 -12.70 18.64 -15.40
CA VAL A 134 -14.17 18.73 -15.43
C VAL A 134 -14.56 19.42 -16.71
#